data_69f66c3c4a9f7f5d31f817d55cbf446c
#
_entry.id   69f66c3c4a9f7f5d31f817d55cbf446c
#
_cell.length_a   1.000
_cell.length_b   1.000
_cell.length_c   1.000
_cell.angle_alpha   90.00
_cell.angle_beta   90.00
_cell.angle_gamma   90.00
#
_symmetry.space_group_name_H-M   'P 1'
#
loop_
_entity.id
_entity.type
_entity.pdbx_description
1 polymer ?
#
loop_
_entity_poly.entity_id
_entity_poly.type
_entity_poly.pdbx_seq_one_letter_code
_entity_poly.pdbx_strand_id
1 'polypeptide(L)'
;LPLNILITILILYLFRMYSSMWVFAGETEVLAPSPISITIKENNESRTKVLWGMNSKQPKVRRSFVDEMIPAPVYKRFQVKDRYNQMVLSSGKQGLVVRAYDDGIAYRLTYKSNIPYTVYNEQADFTFPADYPMYASYVKRGDDGDFESQYINSFENTYEHESITKFKSSRLLFLPVLVELPHGMKVCITEAD
;
A
#
# COMPACT_ATOMS: atom_id res chain seq x y z
N LEU A 1 4.93 -28.86 -6.53
CA LEU A 1 4.86 -28.47 -5.12
C LEU A 1 4.56 -26.98 -5.08
N PRO A 2 3.45 -26.53 -4.49
CA PRO A 2 3.25 -25.10 -4.29
C PRO A 2 4.34 -24.65 -3.31
N LEU A 3 5.17 -23.72 -3.76
CA LEU A 3 6.10 -23.01 -2.90
C LEU A 3 5.23 -22.20 -1.93
N ASN A 4 5.12 -22.64 -0.69
CA ASN A 4 4.51 -21.83 0.37
C ASN A 4 5.46 -20.65 0.61
N ILE A 5 5.26 -19.56 -0.10
CA ILE A 5 5.99 -18.31 0.10
C ILE A 5 5.47 -17.74 1.41
N LEU A 6 6.27 -17.82 2.46
CA LEU A 6 5.98 -17.17 3.72
C LEU A 6 6.21 -15.65 3.54
N ILE A 7 5.14 -14.87 3.44
CA ILE A 7 5.25 -13.42 3.42
C ILE A 7 5.40 -12.91 4.85
N THR A 8 6.50 -12.24 5.10
CA THR A 8 6.80 -11.62 6.39
C THR A 8 6.75 -10.11 6.26
N ILE A 9 5.99 -9.48 7.13
CA ILE A 9 5.93 -8.03 7.23
C ILE A 9 6.60 -7.63 8.52
N LEU A 10 7.66 -6.85 8.40
CA LEU A 10 8.31 -6.22 9.54
C LEU A 10 7.91 -4.74 9.59
N ILE A 11 7.15 -4.37 10.62
CA ILE A 11 6.83 -2.96 10.86
C ILE A 11 7.92 -2.42 11.77
N LEU A 12 8.85 -1.67 11.20
CA LEU A 12 9.91 -1.03 11.94
C LEU A 12 9.38 0.23 12.63
N TYR A 13 9.31 0.17 13.96
CA TYR A 13 9.28 1.35 14.82
C TYR A 13 10.71 1.81 15.05
N LEU A 14 11.27 2.58 14.13
CA LEU A 14 12.50 3.31 14.44
C LEU A 14 12.13 4.48 15.35
N PHE A 15 12.75 4.50 16.53
CA PHE A 15 12.67 5.57 17.53
C PHE A 15 12.66 6.94 16.84
N ARG A 16 11.50 7.65 16.89
CA ARG A 16 11.27 9.05 16.48
C ARG A 16 11.14 9.39 14.99
N MET A 17 11.22 8.47 14.04
CA MET A 17 11.07 8.85 12.61
C MET A 17 10.32 7.76 11.84
N TYR A 18 9.15 8.13 11.29
CA TYR A 18 8.33 7.44 10.30
C TYR A 18 7.98 5.95 10.57
N SER A 19 6.69 5.65 10.56
CA SER A 19 6.24 4.26 10.42
C SER A 19 6.52 3.81 8.99
N SER A 20 7.33 2.78 8.85
CA SER A 20 7.66 2.21 7.55
C SER A 20 7.24 0.76 7.49
N MET A 21 6.80 0.33 6.34
CA MET A 21 6.52 -1.06 6.02
C MET A 21 7.75 -1.65 5.32
N TRP A 22 8.17 -2.83 5.76
CA TRP A 22 9.26 -3.60 5.18
C TRP A 22 8.74 -4.99 4.84
N VAL A 23 8.89 -5.44 3.62
CA VAL A 23 8.20 -6.64 3.12
C VAL A 23 9.19 -7.67 2.60
N PHE A 24 9.00 -8.89 3.04
CA PHE A 24 9.76 -10.06 2.58
C PHE A 24 8.83 -11.15 2.08
N ALA A 25 9.27 -11.86 1.05
CA ALA A 25 8.69 -13.11 0.58
C ALA A 25 9.73 -14.22 0.78
N GLY A 26 9.59 -15.01 1.85
CA GLY A 26 10.65 -15.88 2.33
C GLY A 26 11.89 -15.07 2.74
N GLU A 27 13.02 -15.34 2.09
CA GLU A 27 14.27 -14.60 2.30
C GLU A 27 14.45 -13.42 1.33
N THR A 28 13.56 -13.27 0.35
CA THR A 28 13.65 -12.22 -0.65
C THR A 28 13.05 -10.93 -0.12
N GLU A 29 13.84 -9.86 -0.06
CA GLU A 29 13.35 -8.51 0.21
C GLU A 29 12.53 -8.02 -0.99
N VAL A 30 11.23 -7.80 -0.77
CA VAL A 30 10.29 -7.33 -1.79
C VAL A 30 10.20 -5.81 -1.78
N LEU A 31 10.02 -5.23 -0.58
CA LEU A 31 10.06 -3.78 -0.38
C LEU A 31 11.04 -3.47 0.74
N ALA A 32 11.93 -2.54 0.49
CA ALA A 32 12.74 -1.88 1.50
C ALA A 32 11.85 -1.00 2.41
N PRO A 33 12.35 -0.45 3.53
CA PRO A 33 11.54 0.38 4.41
C PRO A 33 10.81 1.49 3.65
N SER A 34 9.50 1.37 3.57
CA SER A 34 8.59 2.21 2.79
C SER A 34 7.69 2.99 3.74
N PRO A 35 7.82 4.32 3.84
CA PRO A 35 7.02 5.15 4.73
C PRO A 35 5.54 5.10 4.39
N ILE A 36 4.71 5.02 5.45
CA ILE A 36 3.25 5.10 5.35
C ILE A 36 2.73 6.11 6.38
N SER A 37 1.88 7.01 5.95
CA SER A 37 1.20 7.97 6.82
C SER A 37 -0.02 8.56 6.15
N ILE A 38 -0.86 9.24 6.94
CA ILE A 38 -2.00 10.00 6.44
C ILE A 38 -2.04 11.35 7.13
N THR A 39 -2.27 12.40 6.36
CA THR A 39 -2.42 13.77 6.86
C THR A 39 -3.89 14.15 6.86
N ILE A 40 -4.42 14.47 8.03
CA ILE A 40 -5.81 14.89 8.22
C ILE A 40 -5.92 16.25 8.89
N LYS A 41 -7.12 16.85 8.80
CA LYS A 41 -7.52 18.03 9.57
C LYS A 41 -8.94 17.81 10.07
N GLU A 42 -9.13 17.84 11.39
CA GLU A 42 -10.48 17.90 11.99
C GLU A 42 -11.06 19.31 11.82
N ASN A 43 -12.38 19.42 11.57
CA ASN A 43 -13.03 20.68 11.24
C ASN A 43 -12.98 21.74 12.37
N ASN A 44 -12.78 21.29 13.61
CA ASN A 44 -12.62 22.16 14.78
C ASN A 44 -11.18 22.59 15.05
N GLU A 45 -10.22 22.18 14.21
CA GLU A 45 -8.81 22.49 14.38
C GLU A 45 -8.29 23.41 13.27
N SER A 46 -7.33 24.25 13.61
CA SER A 46 -6.64 25.11 12.64
C SER A 46 -5.49 24.43 11.91
N ARG A 47 -4.96 23.34 12.47
CA ARG A 47 -3.77 22.65 11.97
C ARG A 47 -4.07 21.23 11.50
N THR A 48 -3.30 20.78 10.52
CA THR A 48 -3.27 19.40 10.09
C THR A 48 -2.50 18.51 11.10
N LYS A 49 -2.82 17.24 11.11
CA LYS A 49 -2.14 16.19 11.89
C LYS A 49 -1.64 15.10 10.95
N VAL A 50 -0.43 14.64 11.15
CA VAL A 50 0.09 13.43 10.51
C VAL A 50 -0.17 12.25 11.45
N LEU A 51 -0.92 11.29 10.95
CA LEU A 51 -1.23 10.04 11.65
C LEU A 51 -0.29 8.96 11.14
N TRP A 52 0.10 8.06 12.03
CA TRP A 52 1.04 7.00 11.71
C TRP A 52 2.37 7.53 11.15
N GLY A 53 2.76 8.71 11.49
CA GLY A 53 4.03 9.31 11.17
C GLY A 53 4.86 9.54 12.42
N MET A 54 5.68 10.58 12.39
CA MET A 54 6.47 11.03 13.54
C MET A 54 5.57 11.29 14.75
N ASN A 55 5.98 10.83 15.94
CA ASN A 55 5.33 11.06 17.25
C ASN A 55 4.15 10.12 17.61
N SER A 56 3.93 9.01 16.96
CA SER A 56 2.99 8.02 17.48
C SER A 56 3.53 7.37 18.75
N LYS A 57 2.70 7.34 19.82
CA LYS A 57 3.02 6.56 21.03
C LYS A 57 3.06 5.08 20.64
N GLN A 58 3.82 4.29 21.39
CA GLN A 58 3.88 2.83 21.16
C GLN A 58 2.46 2.25 21.09
N PRO A 59 2.08 1.60 19.99
CA PRO A 59 0.72 1.12 19.79
C PRO A 59 0.45 -0.15 20.59
N LYS A 60 -0.81 -0.37 20.89
CA LYS A 60 -1.32 -1.68 21.29
C LYS A 60 -1.39 -2.57 20.06
N VAL A 61 -0.89 -3.80 20.18
CA VAL A 61 -0.87 -4.79 19.09
C VAL A 61 -1.86 -5.91 19.39
N ARG A 62 -2.76 -6.18 18.44
CA ARG A 62 -3.64 -7.35 18.47
C ARG A 62 -3.39 -8.18 17.21
N ARG A 63 -3.26 -9.49 17.38
CA ARG A 63 -3.09 -10.46 16.28
C ARG A 63 -4.30 -11.38 16.21
N SER A 64 -4.66 -11.78 15.00
CA SER A 64 -5.71 -12.76 14.73
C SER A 64 -5.38 -13.51 13.44
N PHE A 65 -6.00 -14.67 13.28
CA PHE A 65 -5.92 -15.49 12.09
C PHE A 65 -7.33 -15.73 11.57
N VAL A 66 -7.51 -15.70 10.26
CA VAL A 66 -8.77 -16.01 9.56
C VAL A 66 -8.49 -17.10 8.53
N ASP A 67 -9.37 -18.07 8.42
CA ASP A 67 -9.35 -19.12 7.39
C ASP A 67 -10.81 -19.53 7.13
N GLU A 68 -11.44 -18.88 6.16
CA GLU A 68 -12.84 -19.09 5.82
C GLU A 68 -13.09 -19.05 4.31
N MET A 69 -14.25 -19.51 3.89
CA MET A 69 -14.72 -19.39 2.52
C MET A 69 -15.77 -18.27 2.44
N ILE A 70 -15.50 -17.26 1.63
CA ILE A 70 -16.42 -16.14 1.43
C ILE A 70 -17.16 -16.25 0.10
N PRO A 71 -18.46 -15.91 0.04
CA PRO A 71 -19.20 -15.85 -1.21
C PRO A 71 -18.63 -14.80 -2.16
N ALA A 72 -18.47 -15.18 -3.42
CA ALA A 72 -18.00 -14.27 -4.47
C ALA A 72 -18.90 -14.40 -5.73
N PRO A 73 -20.18 -13.99 -5.67
CA PRO A 73 -21.19 -14.32 -6.69
C PRO A 73 -20.92 -13.72 -8.07
N VAL A 74 -20.11 -12.67 -8.15
CA VAL A 74 -19.74 -11.99 -9.42
C VAL A 74 -18.36 -12.35 -9.93
N TYR A 75 -17.68 -13.28 -9.25
CA TYR A 75 -16.34 -13.70 -9.63
C TYR A 75 -16.36 -15.06 -10.36
N LYS A 76 -15.23 -15.46 -10.96
CA LYS A 76 -15.07 -16.76 -11.65
C LYS A 76 -15.39 -18.00 -10.78
N ARG A 77 -15.32 -17.81 -9.46
CA ARG A 77 -15.61 -18.87 -8.46
C ARG A 77 -16.68 -18.32 -7.54
N PHE A 78 -17.69 -19.15 -7.22
CA PHE A 78 -18.75 -18.79 -6.28
C PHE A 78 -18.26 -18.53 -4.85
N GLN A 79 -17.10 -19.07 -4.52
CA GLN A 79 -16.47 -18.91 -3.23
C GLN A 79 -14.97 -18.68 -3.40
N VAL A 80 -14.43 -17.82 -2.59
CA VAL A 80 -12.99 -17.52 -2.50
C VAL A 80 -12.52 -17.82 -1.09
N LYS A 81 -11.34 -18.43 -0.99
CA LYS A 81 -10.69 -18.66 0.30
C LYS A 81 -10.15 -17.34 0.81
N ASP A 82 -10.63 -16.93 2.00
CA ASP A 82 -10.12 -15.76 2.73
C ASP A 82 -9.26 -16.27 3.90
N ARG A 83 -7.94 -16.33 3.66
CA ARG A 83 -6.98 -16.85 4.63
C ARG A 83 -5.83 -15.89 4.82
N TYR A 84 -5.70 -15.35 6.03
CA TYR A 84 -4.66 -14.39 6.36
C TYR A 84 -4.33 -14.35 7.85
N ASN A 85 -3.12 -13.91 8.16
CA ASN A 85 -2.76 -13.40 9.47
C ASN A 85 -3.00 -11.90 9.52
N GLN A 86 -3.70 -11.43 10.55
CA GLN A 86 -3.99 -10.02 10.73
C GLN A 86 -3.28 -9.47 11.95
N MET A 87 -2.74 -8.27 11.80
CA MET A 87 -2.21 -7.46 12.88
C MET A 87 -2.92 -6.11 12.90
N VAL A 88 -3.47 -5.75 14.05
CA VAL A 88 -4.08 -4.45 14.31
C VAL A 88 -3.22 -3.70 15.30
N LEU A 89 -2.69 -2.57 14.88
CA LEU A 89 -1.95 -1.62 15.69
C LEU A 89 -2.87 -0.45 16.04
N SER A 90 -2.94 -0.07 17.30
CA SER A 90 -3.83 1.00 17.76
C SER A 90 -3.12 1.96 18.70
N SER A 91 -3.20 3.26 18.41
CA SER A 91 -2.66 4.33 19.25
C SER A 91 -3.66 5.50 19.33
N GLY A 92 -4.38 5.60 20.43
CA GLY A 92 -5.46 6.58 20.60
C GLY A 92 -6.57 6.41 19.55
N LYS A 93 -6.81 7.45 18.76
CA LYS A 93 -7.83 7.46 17.69
C LYS A 93 -7.37 6.80 16.40
N GLN A 94 -6.05 6.60 16.23
CA GLN A 94 -5.46 6.08 14.99
C GLN A 94 -5.19 4.58 15.06
N GLY A 95 -5.27 3.92 13.92
CA GLY A 95 -4.99 2.50 13.79
C GLY A 95 -4.39 2.16 12.43
N LEU A 96 -3.64 1.06 12.41
CA LEU A 96 -3.15 0.42 11.21
C LEU A 96 -3.55 -1.05 11.26
N VAL A 97 -4.26 -1.50 10.26
CA VAL A 97 -4.59 -2.91 10.05
C VAL A 97 -3.68 -3.43 8.95
N VAL A 98 -3.01 -4.53 9.22
CA VAL A 98 -2.18 -5.21 8.23
C VAL A 98 -2.62 -6.66 8.13
N ARG A 99 -2.77 -7.16 6.91
CA ARG A 99 -3.08 -8.54 6.59
C ARG A 99 -1.97 -9.15 5.75
N ALA A 100 -1.55 -10.33 6.11
CA ALA A 100 -0.60 -11.14 5.35
C ALA A 100 -1.31 -12.39 4.85
N TYR A 101 -1.43 -12.49 3.54
CA TYR A 101 -1.94 -13.64 2.79
C TYR A 101 -0.78 -14.53 2.34
N ASP A 102 -1.07 -15.70 1.79
CA ASP A 102 -0.05 -16.59 1.25
C ASP A 102 0.62 -16.00 -0.03
N ASP A 103 -0.07 -15.09 -0.72
CA ASP A 103 0.34 -14.51 -2.01
C ASP A 103 0.36 -12.97 -2.04
N GLY A 104 0.13 -12.31 -0.90
CA GLY A 104 0.09 -10.86 -0.87
C GLY A 104 -0.02 -10.26 0.52
N ILE A 105 0.02 -8.94 0.55
CA ILE A 105 -0.21 -8.15 1.75
C ILE A 105 -1.24 -7.07 1.46
N ALA A 106 -1.99 -6.68 2.48
CA ALA A 106 -2.83 -5.50 2.44
C ALA A 106 -2.67 -4.70 3.75
N TYR A 107 -2.75 -3.39 3.65
CA TYR A 107 -2.82 -2.55 4.83
C TYR A 107 -3.92 -1.50 4.70
N ARG A 108 -4.39 -1.00 5.84
CA ARG A 108 -5.36 0.08 5.92
C ARG A 108 -5.05 0.97 7.11
N LEU A 109 -4.93 2.26 6.86
CA LEU A 109 -4.92 3.27 7.91
C LEU A 109 -6.36 3.54 8.38
N THR A 110 -6.55 3.68 9.68
CA THR A 110 -7.86 3.98 10.27
C THR A 110 -7.77 5.15 11.24
N TYR A 111 -8.81 5.97 11.24
CA TYR A 111 -8.95 7.08 12.19
C TYR A 111 -10.38 7.14 12.74
N LYS A 112 -10.51 7.16 14.06
CA LYS A 112 -11.81 7.25 14.75
C LYS A 112 -11.99 8.67 15.29
N SER A 113 -12.96 9.40 14.76
CA SER A 113 -13.35 10.72 15.23
C SER A 113 -14.86 10.87 15.17
N ASN A 114 -15.42 11.57 16.16
CA ASN A 114 -16.82 12.03 16.15
C ASN A 114 -16.95 13.41 15.48
N ILE A 115 -15.81 14.01 15.08
CA ILE A 115 -15.73 15.31 14.42
C ILE A 115 -15.42 15.02 12.95
N PRO A 116 -16.15 15.62 12.01
CA PRO A 116 -15.80 15.54 10.60
C PRO A 116 -14.37 16.00 10.35
N TYR A 117 -13.67 15.32 9.46
CA TYR A 117 -12.29 15.65 9.09
C TYR A 117 -12.07 15.51 7.59
N THR A 118 -11.09 16.22 7.10
CA THR A 118 -10.63 16.15 5.72
C THR A 118 -9.28 15.43 5.67
N VAL A 119 -9.16 14.49 4.73
CA VAL A 119 -7.87 13.89 4.38
C VAL A 119 -7.19 14.79 3.34
N TYR A 120 -5.99 15.23 3.64
CA TYR A 120 -5.20 16.10 2.76
C TYR A 120 -4.19 15.33 1.93
N ASN A 121 -3.64 14.26 2.49
CA ASN A 121 -2.63 13.47 1.83
C ASN A 121 -2.50 12.09 2.49
N GLU A 122 -2.22 11.09 1.68
CA GLU A 122 -1.74 9.79 2.11
C GLU A 122 -0.33 9.60 1.57
N GLN A 123 0.61 9.24 2.44
CA GLN A 123 1.92 8.77 2.04
C GLN A 123 1.89 7.25 1.97
N ALA A 124 2.07 6.72 0.78
CA ALA A 124 2.07 5.30 0.47
C ALA A 124 3.26 5.00 -0.44
N ASP A 125 4.47 5.06 0.12
CA ASP A 125 5.69 4.83 -0.64
C ASP A 125 5.94 3.34 -0.81
N PHE A 126 6.44 2.94 -1.97
CA PHE A 126 6.84 1.57 -2.29
C PHE A 126 8.29 1.60 -2.75
N THR A 127 9.20 1.48 -1.79
CA THR A 127 10.65 1.50 -2.05
C THR A 127 11.13 0.11 -2.39
N PHE A 128 11.64 -0.09 -3.59
CA PHE A 128 12.24 -1.34 -3.98
C PHE A 128 13.74 -1.35 -3.66
N PRO A 129 14.33 -2.51 -3.27
CA PRO A 129 15.74 -2.60 -2.88
C PRO A 129 16.72 -2.42 -4.04
N ALA A 130 16.24 -2.49 -5.29
CA ALA A 130 17.04 -2.28 -6.48
C ALA A 130 16.21 -1.70 -7.63
N ASP A 131 16.85 -1.34 -8.73
CA ASP A 131 16.19 -0.89 -9.95
C ASP A 131 15.65 -2.10 -10.73
N TYR A 132 14.35 -2.32 -10.64
CA TYR A 132 13.69 -3.43 -11.30
C TYR A 132 12.87 -2.96 -12.51
N PRO A 133 12.67 -3.84 -13.51
CA PRO A 133 11.71 -3.58 -14.58
C PRO A 133 10.28 -3.49 -14.03
N MET A 134 9.50 -2.57 -14.57
CA MET A 134 8.09 -2.43 -14.25
C MET A 134 7.24 -2.22 -15.50
N TYR A 135 5.98 -2.55 -15.41
CA TYR A 135 4.96 -2.20 -16.40
C TYR A 135 4.19 -0.99 -15.89
N ALA A 136 4.41 0.15 -16.56
CA ALA A 136 3.84 1.43 -16.20
C ALA A 136 2.66 1.78 -17.13
N SER A 137 1.49 1.99 -16.56
CA SER A 137 0.27 2.39 -17.26
C SER A 137 0.06 3.90 -17.17
N TYR A 138 0.96 4.67 -17.77
CA TYR A 138 0.85 6.13 -17.75
C TYR A 138 -0.44 6.64 -18.39
N VAL A 139 -1.04 7.66 -17.80
CA VAL A 139 -2.16 8.37 -18.40
C VAL A 139 -1.76 8.94 -19.77
N LYS A 140 -2.69 8.91 -20.74
CA LYS A 140 -2.40 9.30 -22.13
C LYS A 140 -2.11 10.80 -22.28
N ARG A 141 -2.78 11.63 -21.49
CA ARG A 141 -2.62 13.08 -21.48
C ARG A 141 -1.89 13.50 -20.21
N GLY A 142 -1.10 14.47 -20.33
CA GLY A 142 -0.38 15.09 -19.25
C GLY A 142 0.85 15.73 -19.84
N ASP A 143 0.74 17.02 -20.16
CA ASP A 143 1.91 17.82 -20.34
C ASP A 143 2.57 17.99 -18.97
N ASP A 144 3.88 17.99 -18.98
CA ASP A 144 4.70 18.03 -17.80
C ASP A 144 4.29 19.20 -16.90
N GLY A 145 3.72 18.89 -15.73
CA GLY A 145 3.49 19.83 -14.66
C GLY A 145 2.04 20.10 -14.24
N ASP A 146 1.04 19.65 -14.99
CA ASP A 146 -0.35 19.79 -14.58
C ASP A 146 -0.98 18.45 -14.19
N PHE A 147 -0.90 18.09 -12.92
CA PHE A 147 -1.52 16.87 -12.41
C PHE A 147 -3.04 16.88 -12.51
N GLU A 148 -3.70 18.04 -12.41
CA GLU A 148 -5.17 18.12 -12.43
C GLU A 148 -5.73 17.71 -13.80
N SER A 149 -5.09 18.08 -14.88
CA SER A 149 -5.49 17.67 -16.22
C SER A 149 -5.36 16.16 -16.47
N GLN A 150 -4.52 15.48 -15.71
CA GLN A 150 -4.28 14.04 -15.80
C GLN A 150 -5.38 13.21 -15.16
N TYR A 151 -6.19 13.77 -14.24
CA TYR A 151 -7.33 13.05 -13.63
C TYR A 151 -8.49 12.86 -14.57
N ILE A 152 -8.61 13.70 -15.62
CA ILE A 152 -9.67 13.57 -16.63
C ILE A 152 -9.13 12.74 -17.80
N ASN A 153 -9.08 11.44 -17.61
CA ASN A 153 -8.48 10.54 -18.60
C ASN A 153 -9.14 9.16 -18.58
N SER A 154 -9.10 8.48 -19.73
CA SER A 154 -9.35 7.06 -19.87
C SER A 154 -8.04 6.35 -20.23
N PHE A 155 -7.80 5.16 -19.66
CA PHE A 155 -6.64 4.37 -20.04
C PHE A 155 -6.94 3.58 -21.32
N GLU A 156 -6.44 4.09 -22.45
CA GLU A 156 -6.49 3.44 -23.75
C GLU A 156 -5.08 3.46 -24.39
N ASN A 157 -4.11 3.02 -23.64
CA ASN A 157 -2.71 3.08 -24.06
C ASN A 157 -2.00 1.75 -23.79
N THR A 158 -0.83 1.55 -24.37
CA THR A 158 0.04 0.42 -24.07
C THR A 158 0.82 0.68 -22.80
N TYR A 159 1.09 -0.38 -22.05
CA TYR A 159 2.01 -0.31 -20.91
C TYR A 159 3.43 -0.03 -21.40
N GLU A 160 4.13 0.86 -20.72
CA GLU A 160 5.56 1.04 -20.91
C GLU A 160 6.30 0.04 -20.03
N HIS A 161 7.23 -0.73 -20.62
CA HIS A 161 8.09 -1.64 -19.87
C HIS A 161 9.45 -0.97 -19.68
N GLU A 162 9.71 -0.51 -18.48
CA GLU A 162 10.89 0.29 -18.16
C GLU A 162 11.40 0.04 -16.73
N SER A 163 12.61 0.50 -16.43
CA SER A 163 13.15 0.47 -15.06
C SER A 163 12.42 1.46 -14.15
N ILE A 164 12.31 1.15 -12.86
CA ILE A 164 11.74 2.04 -11.83
C ILE A 164 12.44 3.40 -11.83
N THR A 165 13.77 3.44 -12.01
CA THR A 165 14.54 4.70 -12.07
C THR A 165 14.17 5.60 -13.25
N LYS A 166 13.53 5.05 -14.29
CA LYS A 166 13.02 5.82 -15.44
C LYS A 166 11.62 6.34 -15.24
N PHE A 167 11.01 6.06 -14.10
CA PHE A 167 9.67 6.51 -13.77
C PHE A 167 9.50 8.01 -14.00
N LYS A 168 8.46 8.37 -14.73
CA LYS A 168 8.13 9.76 -15.06
C LYS A 168 7.35 10.39 -13.91
N SER A 169 8.05 10.99 -12.94
CA SER A 169 7.46 11.55 -11.72
C SER A 169 6.44 12.67 -11.94
N SER A 170 6.41 13.27 -13.13
CA SER A 170 5.39 14.26 -13.55
C SER A 170 4.11 13.61 -14.12
N ARG A 171 4.07 12.28 -14.24
CA ARG A 171 2.97 11.53 -14.85
C ARG A 171 2.26 10.66 -13.83
N LEU A 172 0.92 10.64 -13.91
CA LEU A 172 0.10 9.68 -13.17
C LEU A 172 0.12 8.30 -13.85
N LEU A 173 0.03 7.27 -13.01
CA LEU A 173 -0.17 5.89 -13.43
C LEU A 173 -1.57 5.43 -13.05
N PHE A 174 -2.15 4.57 -13.88
CA PHE A 174 -3.25 3.73 -13.44
C PHE A 174 -2.74 2.52 -12.67
N LEU A 175 -3.47 2.11 -11.66
CA LEU A 175 -3.26 0.83 -10.98
C LEU A 175 -3.99 -0.29 -11.75
N PRO A 176 -3.48 -1.51 -11.73
CA PRO A 176 -2.29 -1.97 -10.99
C PRO A 176 -0.97 -1.65 -11.69
N VAL A 177 0.10 -1.53 -10.90
CA VAL A 177 1.49 -1.50 -11.38
C VAL A 177 2.13 -2.86 -11.12
N LEU A 178 2.81 -3.43 -12.11
CA LEU A 178 3.52 -4.69 -11.99
C LEU A 178 5.02 -4.46 -12.03
N VAL A 179 5.73 -4.98 -11.03
CA VAL A 179 7.20 -4.92 -10.92
C VAL A 179 7.77 -6.34 -10.99
N GLU A 180 8.82 -6.51 -11.77
CA GLU A 180 9.50 -7.80 -11.97
C GLU A 180 10.72 -7.90 -11.05
N LEU A 181 10.67 -8.80 -10.09
CA LEU A 181 11.77 -9.09 -9.17
C LEU A 181 12.63 -10.25 -9.67
N PRO A 182 13.81 -10.48 -9.08
CA PRO A 182 14.64 -11.64 -9.40
C PRO A 182 13.92 -12.98 -9.25
N HIS A 183 14.42 -13.99 -9.89
CA HIS A 183 13.92 -15.37 -9.86
C HIS A 183 12.49 -15.54 -10.38
N GLY A 184 12.04 -14.63 -11.27
CA GLY A 184 10.71 -14.70 -11.88
C GLY A 184 9.56 -14.29 -10.96
N MET A 185 9.86 -13.75 -9.79
CA MET A 185 8.84 -13.18 -8.89
C MET A 185 8.29 -11.90 -9.49
N LYS A 186 6.99 -11.65 -9.29
CA LYS A 186 6.32 -10.43 -9.72
C LYS A 186 5.50 -9.86 -8.58
N VAL A 187 5.55 -8.55 -8.44
CA VAL A 187 4.77 -7.80 -7.44
C VAL A 187 3.78 -6.91 -8.16
N CYS A 188 2.52 -7.05 -7.80
CA CYS A 188 1.43 -6.22 -8.30
C CYS A 188 0.99 -5.27 -7.18
N ILE A 189 1.07 -3.97 -7.44
CA ILE A 189 0.62 -2.92 -6.54
C ILE A 189 -0.74 -2.44 -7.01
N THR A 190 -1.73 -2.46 -6.13
CA THR A 190 -3.08 -1.98 -6.43
C THR A 190 -3.75 -1.44 -5.17
N GLU A 191 -4.83 -0.71 -5.35
CA GLU A 191 -5.74 -0.31 -4.27
C GLU A 191 -6.90 -1.29 -4.19
N ALA A 192 -7.48 -1.39 -2.99
CA ALA A 192 -8.73 -2.09 -2.73
C ALA A 192 -9.57 -1.22 -1.78
N ASP A 193 -10.80 -0.91 -2.17
CA ASP A 193 -11.78 -0.16 -1.36
C ASP A 193 -12.34 -1.00 -0.20
#